data_eee321f46be21f36ce06b15e40c915b1
#
_entry.id   eee321f46be21f36ce06b15e40c915b1
#
_cell.length_a   1.000
_cell.length_b   1.000
_cell.length_c   1.000
_cell.angle_alpha   90.00
_cell.angle_beta   90.00
_cell.angle_gamma   90.00
#
_symmetry.space_group_name_H-M   'P 1'
#
loop_
_entity.id
_entity.type
_entity.pdbx_description
1 polymer ?
#
loop_
_entity_poly.entity_id
_entity_poly.type
_entity_poly.pdbx_seq_one_letter_code
_entity_poly.pdbx_strand_id
1 'polypeptide(L)'
;MIFEKFNSMKPTDLNLIPIFIAIYEERNLSRAAARLDITQPAVSKALARLRDIYDEPLFHRSSSGVEPTSFAVDIYPAMVAAIKNFTSTLSASVEFDPKVSNRIFSIACVSILSYELLPQLMKQIHELAPNIALEVHPLFTEDYESDLRLQRYDLIIDLAPRGRTVLKVEPVISERLMVVCNKDHPRIAESISQEQFFEEEHVAVSQWQSRKSMLSAEDIVDLDKRKIMYRAAGALEMLPVICGSEYIGLMTESMIKLFSNTYHVKALPLPFDVTTYDLCTIWHPSRTNESAHQWLRAQIKHAGKAIKK
;
A
#
# COMPACT_ATOMS: atom_id res chain seq x y z
N MET A 1 14.17 6.34 20.14
CA MET A 1 14.82 5.11 19.63
C MET A 1 15.63 5.30 18.35
N ILE A 2 15.13 5.99 17.29
CA ILE A 2 15.94 6.29 16.08
C ILE A 2 17.04 7.32 16.39
N PHE A 3 16.75 8.38 17.13
CA PHE A 3 17.71 9.42 17.51
C PHE A 3 18.79 8.96 18.51
N GLU A 4 18.50 8.00 19.38
CA GLU A 4 19.50 7.43 20.31
C GLU A 4 20.55 6.60 19.55
N LYS A 5 20.15 5.85 18.52
CA LYS A 5 21.09 5.17 17.62
C LYS A 5 21.91 6.15 16.78
N PHE A 6 21.35 7.31 16.42
CA PHE A 6 22.07 8.33 15.64
C PHE A 6 23.22 8.96 16.45
N ASN A 7 23.03 9.17 17.76
CA ASN A 7 24.07 9.72 18.63
C ASN A 7 25.22 8.75 18.95
N SER A 8 25.02 7.45 18.73
CA SER A 8 26.06 6.42 18.87
C SER A 8 26.75 6.05 17.54
N MET A 9 26.27 6.55 16.39
CA MET A 9 26.89 6.29 15.10
C MET A 9 28.13 7.18 14.92
N LYS A 10 29.24 6.57 14.46
CA LYS A 10 30.39 7.34 13.95
C LYS A 10 29.87 8.33 12.87
N PRO A 11 30.42 9.56 12.80
CA PRO A 11 30.00 10.53 11.77
C PRO A 11 30.05 9.90 10.39
N THR A 12 28.89 9.65 9.79
CA THR A 12 28.77 8.98 8.51
C THR A 12 28.71 10.04 7.41
N ASP A 13 29.66 10.01 6.52
CA ASP A 13 29.68 10.90 5.36
C ASP A 13 28.78 10.31 4.24
N LEU A 14 27.63 10.94 3.98
CA LEU A 14 26.68 10.49 2.97
C LEU A 14 27.29 10.43 1.56
N ASN A 15 28.36 11.18 1.30
CA ASN A 15 29.09 11.11 0.03
C ASN A 15 29.77 9.78 -0.22
N LEU A 16 29.90 8.93 0.80
CA LEU A 16 30.44 7.57 0.66
C LEU A 16 29.44 6.60 0.03
N ILE A 17 28.14 6.87 0.08
CA ILE A 17 27.11 5.95 -0.45
C ILE A 17 27.20 5.82 -1.98
N PRO A 18 27.26 6.90 -2.78
CA PRO A 18 27.47 6.77 -4.23
C PRO A 18 28.75 6.01 -4.60
N ILE A 19 29.82 6.19 -3.81
CA ILE A 19 31.10 5.50 -4.06
C ILE A 19 30.95 4.01 -3.80
N PHE A 20 30.30 3.61 -2.70
CA PHE A 20 30.00 2.20 -2.42
C PHE A 20 29.20 1.56 -3.57
N ILE A 21 28.12 2.21 -4.01
CA ILE A 21 27.26 1.74 -5.11
C ILE A 21 28.08 1.57 -6.40
N ALA A 22 28.88 2.56 -6.76
CA ALA A 22 29.70 2.50 -7.97
C ALA A 22 30.73 1.35 -7.92
N ILE A 23 31.39 1.13 -6.77
CA ILE A 23 32.32 0.00 -6.62
C ILE A 23 31.57 -1.35 -6.73
N TYR A 24 30.40 -1.45 -6.12
CA TYR A 24 29.58 -2.66 -6.12
C TYR A 24 29.15 -3.05 -7.53
N GLU A 25 28.69 -2.10 -8.33
CA GLU A 25 28.21 -2.32 -9.70
C GLU A 25 29.33 -2.54 -10.70
N GLU A 26 30.41 -1.73 -10.61
CA GLU A 26 31.54 -1.79 -11.55
C GLU A 26 32.53 -2.92 -11.26
N ARG A 27 32.54 -3.48 -10.05
CA ARG A 27 33.51 -4.49 -9.62
C ARG A 27 34.97 -4.10 -9.85
N ASN A 28 35.22 -2.79 -10.00
CA ASN A 28 36.53 -2.25 -10.34
C ASN A 28 36.66 -0.80 -9.85
N LEU A 29 37.71 -0.53 -9.05
CA LEU A 29 37.89 0.80 -8.43
C LEU A 29 38.20 1.90 -9.48
N SER A 30 38.88 1.57 -10.56
CA SER A 30 39.20 2.55 -11.62
C SER A 30 37.94 2.90 -12.44
N ARG A 31 37.11 1.91 -12.77
CA ARG A 31 35.84 2.15 -13.46
C ARG A 31 34.85 2.90 -12.57
N ALA A 32 34.77 2.56 -11.28
CA ALA A 32 33.96 3.30 -10.32
C ALA A 32 34.43 4.78 -10.22
N ALA A 33 35.73 5.03 -10.22
CA ALA A 33 36.30 6.37 -10.22
C ALA A 33 35.91 7.16 -11.50
N ALA A 34 36.05 6.53 -12.66
CA ALA A 34 35.68 7.14 -13.96
C ALA A 34 34.16 7.45 -13.99
N ARG A 35 33.31 6.56 -13.52
CA ARG A 35 31.85 6.75 -13.45
C ARG A 35 31.43 7.94 -12.59
N LEU A 36 32.18 8.17 -11.50
CA LEU A 36 31.88 9.26 -10.54
C LEU A 36 32.65 10.55 -10.83
N ASP A 37 33.46 10.59 -11.89
CA ASP A 37 34.33 11.71 -12.24
C ASP A 37 35.28 12.13 -11.10
N ILE A 38 35.86 11.13 -10.40
CA ILE A 38 36.83 11.32 -9.33
C ILE A 38 38.09 10.44 -9.56
N THR A 39 39.11 10.65 -8.77
CA THR A 39 40.36 9.88 -8.90
C THR A 39 40.24 8.50 -8.21
N GLN A 40 40.92 7.49 -8.74
CA GLN A 40 40.99 6.16 -8.12
C GLN A 40 41.54 6.19 -6.67
N PRO A 41 42.57 6.98 -6.32
CA PRO A 41 42.98 7.16 -4.91
C PRO A 41 41.86 7.68 -4.01
N ALA A 42 40.98 8.57 -4.52
CA ALA A 42 39.83 9.06 -3.75
C ALA A 42 38.82 7.94 -3.47
N VAL A 43 38.52 7.10 -4.47
CA VAL A 43 37.68 5.90 -4.30
C VAL A 43 38.27 4.94 -3.28
N SER A 44 39.59 4.69 -3.35
CA SER A 44 40.28 3.80 -2.43
C SER A 44 40.24 4.31 -0.98
N LYS A 45 40.42 5.63 -0.79
CA LYS A 45 40.32 6.28 0.52
C LYS A 45 38.89 6.23 1.07
N ALA A 46 37.89 6.44 0.21
CA ALA A 46 36.49 6.34 0.58
C ALA A 46 36.12 4.91 1.00
N LEU A 47 36.60 3.90 0.29
CA LEU A 47 36.40 2.49 0.64
C LEU A 47 37.05 2.14 1.99
N ALA A 48 38.23 2.68 2.30
CA ALA A 48 38.84 2.50 3.61
C ALA A 48 37.96 3.11 4.72
N ARG A 49 37.46 4.34 4.52
CA ARG A 49 36.53 4.98 5.48
C ARG A 49 35.24 4.18 5.65
N LEU A 50 34.68 3.60 4.60
CA LEU A 50 33.50 2.74 4.69
C LEU A 50 33.77 1.50 5.55
N ARG A 51 34.93 0.87 5.42
CA ARG A 51 35.37 -0.26 6.26
C ARG A 51 35.47 0.15 7.74
N ASP A 52 36.02 1.33 8.00
CA ASP A 52 36.15 1.87 9.37
C ASP A 52 34.77 2.18 10.00
N ILE A 53 33.77 2.58 9.19
CA ILE A 53 32.40 2.86 9.64
C ILE A 53 31.69 1.58 10.03
N TYR A 54 31.74 0.57 9.15
CA TYR A 54 31.01 -0.69 9.34
C TYR A 54 31.75 -1.73 10.18
N ASP A 55 33.05 -1.52 10.39
CA ASP A 55 33.95 -2.46 11.06
C ASP A 55 33.92 -3.86 10.37
N GLU A 56 33.69 -3.87 9.05
CA GLU A 56 33.50 -5.07 8.23
C GLU A 56 34.18 -4.89 6.85
N PRO A 57 34.77 -5.94 6.28
CA PRO A 57 35.23 -5.92 4.90
C PRO A 57 34.04 -5.89 3.94
N LEU A 58 34.05 -4.91 3.03
CA LEU A 58 32.97 -4.74 2.04
C LEU A 58 33.27 -5.42 0.71
N PHE A 59 34.56 -5.53 0.36
CA PHE A 59 35.00 -6.14 -0.90
C PHE A 59 36.28 -6.95 -0.69
N HIS A 60 36.39 -8.07 -1.42
CA HIS A 60 37.59 -8.86 -1.55
C HIS A 60 38.31 -8.51 -2.87
N ARG A 61 39.64 -8.65 -2.89
CA ARG A 61 40.40 -8.53 -4.14
C ARG A 61 40.19 -9.79 -4.98
N SER A 62 40.00 -9.61 -6.28
CA SER A 62 39.92 -10.68 -7.26
C SER A 62 40.91 -10.42 -8.40
N SER A 63 41.15 -11.41 -9.26
CA SER A 63 42.02 -11.25 -10.44
C SER A 63 41.52 -10.22 -11.45
N SER A 64 40.21 -9.94 -11.46
CA SER A 64 39.53 -8.99 -12.36
C SER A 64 39.17 -7.67 -11.71
N GLY A 65 39.47 -7.50 -10.41
CA GLY A 65 39.11 -6.27 -9.66
C GLY A 65 38.73 -6.52 -8.21
N VAL A 66 37.48 -6.26 -7.86
CA VAL A 66 36.96 -6.47 -6.51
C VAL A 66 35.61 -7.19 -6.54
N GLU A 67 35.38 -8.07 -5.55
CA GLU A 67 34.15 -8.81 -5.37
C GLU A 67 33.49 -8.41 -4.04
N PRO A 68 32.18 -8.16 -3.98
CA PRO A 68 31.49 -7.80 -2.73
C PRO A 68 31.46 -8.98 -1.77
N THR A 69 31.54 -8.68 -0.48
CA THR A 69 31.27 -9.62 0.61
C THR A 69 29.77 -9.85 0.76
N SER A 70 29.36 -10.89 1.51
CA SER A 70 27.96 -11.11 1.86
C SER A 70 27.36 -9.89 2.54
N PHE A 71 28.11 -9.26 3.44
CA PHE A 71 27.68 -8.02 4.12
C PHE A 71 27.45 -6.88 3.12
N ALA A 72 28.30 -6.70 2.13
CA ALA A 72 28.10 -5.69 1.07
C ALA A 72 26.87 -5.99 0.21
N VAL A 73 26.56 -7.27 -0.05
CA VAL A 73 25.35 -7.70 -0.76
C VAL A 73 24.10 -7.32 0.06
N ASP A 74 24.11 -7.58 1.37
CA ASP A 74 22.98 -7.32 2.25
C ASP A 74 22.66 -5.82 2.41
N ILE A 75 23.70 -4.95 2.46
CA ILE A 75 23.49 -3.51 2.64
C ILE A 75 23.22 -2.76 1.32
N TYR A 76 23.56 -3.33 0.16
CA TYR A 76 23.45 -2.66 -1.14
C TYR A 76 22.03 -2.16 -1.44
N PRO A 77 20.94 -2.94 -1.26
CA PRO A 77 19.58 -2.46 -1.52
C PRO A 77 19.21 -1.23 -0.65
N ALA A 78 19.62 -1.23 0.62
CA ALA A 78 19.36 -0.13 1.54
C ALA A 78 20.13 1.14 1.13
N MET A 79 21.36 1.01 0.66
CA MET A 79 22.17 2.12 0.15
C MET A 79 21.57 2.75 -1.11
N VAL A 80 21.12 1.92 -2.05
CA VAL A 80 20.43 2.39 -3.27
C VAL A 80 19.14 3.12 -2.91
N ALA A 81 18.34 2.57 -1.99
CA ALA A 81 17.11 3.21 -1.52
C ALA A 81 17.38 4.57 -0.86
N ALA A 82 18.42 4.66 -0.01
CA ALA A 82 18.81 5.90 0.66
C ALA A 82 19.18 7.01 -0.34
N ILE A 83 19.98 6.71 -1.36
CA ILE A 83 20.34 7.69 -2.41
C ILE A 83 19.13 8.07 -3.26
N LYS A 84 18.29 7.12 -3.66
CA LYS A 84 17.05 7.43 -4.40
C LYS A 84 16.15 8.36 -3.61
N ASN A 85 15.94 8.10 -2.32
CA ASN A 85 15.12 8.95 -1.46
C ASN A 85 15.74 10.35 -1.31
N PHE A 86 17.05 10.46 -1.14
CA PHE A 86 17.73 11.75 -1.05
C PHE A 86 17.62 12.52 -2.38
N THR A 87 17.93 11.91 -3.52
CA THR A 87 17.85 12.57 -4.83
C THR A 87 16.42 12.97 -5.19
N SER A 88 15.42 12.23 -4.76
CA SER A 88 14.01 12.62 -4.95
C SER A 88 13.67 13.95 -4.23
N THR A 89 14.32 14.26 -3.12
CA THR A 89 14.12 15.54 -2.43
C THR A 89 14.73 16.71 -3.20
N LEU A 90 15.84 16.49 -3.90
CA LEU A 90 16.47 17.53 -4.74
C LEU A 90 15.65 17.80 -6.00
N SER A 91 14.96 16.79 -6.51
CA SER A 91 14.07 16.90 -7.68
C SER A 91 12.70 17.50 -7.34
N ALA A 92 12.37 17.69 -6.07
CA ALA A 92 11.10 18.30 -5.64
C ALA A 92 10.93 19.76 -6.10
N SER A 93 11.97 20.41 -6.60
CA SER A 93 11.94 21.74 -7.20
C SER A 93 11.72 21.73 -8.73
N VAL A 94 11.70 20.55 -9.37
CA VAL A 94 11.42 20.42 -10.81
C VAL A 94 9.92 20.23 -10.99
N GLU A 95 9.33 20.98 -11.92
CA GLU A 95 7.92 20.85 -12.29
C GLU A 95 7.61 19.38 -12.67
N PHE A 96 6.60 18.79 -12.02
CA PHE A 96 6.24 17.41 -12.27
C PHE A 96 5.60 17.24 -13.65
N ASP A 97 6.27 16.51 -14.54
CA ASP A 97 5.71 16.08 -15.82
C ASP A 97 5.44 14.56 -15.78
N PRO A 98 4.16 14.14 -15.81
CA PRO A 98 3.83 12.71 -15.76
C PRO A 98 4.38 11.91 -16.95
N LYS A 99 4.58 12.52 -18.12
CA LYS A 99 5.03 11.82 -19.34
C LYS A 99 6.47 11.31 -19.25
N VAL A 100 7.31 12.01 -18.49
CA VAL A 100 8.74 11.69 -18.35
C VAL A 100 9.12 11.22 -16.96
N SER A 101 8.21 11.33 -16.00
CA SER A 101 8.44 10.92 -14.62
C SER A 101 8.55 9.40 -14.51
N ASN A 102 9.57 8.92 -13.79
CA ASN A 102 9.77 7.52 -13.42
C ASN A 102 9.47 7.26 -11.92
N ARG A 103 8.63 8.10 -11.32
CA ARG A 103 8.28 8.01 -9.91
C ARG A 103 7.52 6.71 -9.60
N ILE A 104 7.83 6.12 -8.46
CA ILE A 104 7.03 5.05 -7.87
C ILE A 104 6.19 5.68 -6.77
N PHE A 105 4.86 5.55 -6.88
CA PHE A 105 3.95 5.95 -5.80
C PHE A 105 3.62 4.75 -4.93
N SER A 106 3.74 4.93 -3.62
CA SER A 106 3.41 3.94 -2.61
C SER A 106 2.01 4.23 -2.03
N ILE A 107 1.09 3.29 -2.21
CA ILE A 107 -0.31 3.42 -1.77
C ILE A 107 -0.65 2.28 -0.83
N ALA A 108 -1.18 2.58 0.35
CA ALA A 108 -1.82 1.56 1.17
C ALA A 108 -3.34 1.60 0.99
N CYS A 109 -3.97 0.46 0.77
CA CYS A 109 -5.42 0.43 0.59
C CYS A 109 -6.06 -0.87 1.10
N VAL A 110 -7.37 -0.80 1.31
CA VAL A 110 -8.18 -1.99 1.59
C VAL A 110 -8.23 -2.89 0.35
N SER A 111 -8.11 -4.19 0.53
CA SER A 111 -7.93 -5.18 -0.53
C SER A 111 -9.04 -5.17 -1.60
N ILE A 112 -10.25 -4.79 -1.22
CA ILE A 112 -11.40 -4.71 -2.13
C ILE A 112 -11.16 -3.79 -3.34
N LEU A 113 -10.39 -2.72 -3.16
CA LEU A 113 -10.08 -1.76 -4.24
C LEU A 113 -9.18 -2.34 -5.33
N SER A 114 -8.47 -3.43 -5.02
CA SER A 114 -7.60 -4.12 -5.99
C SER A 114 -8.36 -4.73 -7.16
N TYR A 115 -9.67 -4.90 -7.04
CA TYR A 115 -10.48 -5.55 -8.06
C TYR A 115 -11.19 -4.57 -9.01
N GLU A 116 -11.43 -3.35 -8.59
CA GLU A 116 -12.13 -2.36 -9.42
C GLU A 116 -11.33 -1.07 -9.62
N LEU A 117 -10.97 -0.39 -8.53
CA LEU A 117 -10.32 0.93 -8.61
C LEU A 117 -8.92 0.84 -9.19
N LEU A 118 -8.09 -0.06 -8.68
CA LEU A 118 -6.68 -0.14 -9.08
C LEU A 118 -6.49 -0.57 -10.54
N PRO A 119 -7.25 -1.53 -11.11
CA PRO A 119 -7.17 -1.84 -12.54
C PRO A 119 -7.50 -0.64 -13.43
N GLN A 120 -8.55 0.12 -13.12
CA GLN A 120 -8.92 1.33 -13.86
C GLN A 120 -7.86 2.43 -13.71
N LEU A 121 -7.35 2.62 -12.50
CA LEU A 121 -6.27 3.57 -12.21
C LEU A 121 -5.01 3.21 -13.00
N MET A 122 -4.60 1.94 -13.01
CA MET A 122 -3.42 1.48 -13.75
C MET A 122 -3.54 1.66 -15.25
N LYS A 123 -4.71 1.34 -15.84
CA LYS A 123 -4.96 1.59 -17.24
C LYS A 123 -4.77 3.06 -17.59
N GLN A 124 -5.35 3.94 -16.79
CA GLN A 124 -5.30 5.39 -16.98
C GLN A 124 -3.86 5.93 -16.80
N ILE A 125 -3.14 5.46 -15.77
CA ILE A 125 -1.74 5.85 -15.54
C ILE A 125 -0.87 5.40 -16.71
N HIS A 126 -1.04 4.17 -17.19
CA HIS A 126 -0.25 3.66 -18.31
C HIS A 126 -0.40 4.52 -19.58
N GLU A 127 -1.60 5.01 -19.86
CA GLU A 127 -1.87 5.88 -21.01
C GLU A 127 -1.24 7.28 -20.86
N LEU A 128 -1.24 7.85 -19.65
CA LEU A 128 -0.83 9.23 -19.40
C LEU A 128 0.63 9.37 -18.95
N ALA A 129 1.18 8.35 -18.32
CA ALA A 129 2.46 8.38 -17.62
C ALA A 129 3.11 6.99 -17.62
N PRO A 130 3.59 6.50 -18.79
CA PRO A 130 3.99 5.10 -18.98
C PRO A 130 5.15 4.62 -18.11
N ASN A 131 5.95 5.55 -17.55
CA ASN A 131 7.09 5.21 -16.70
C ASN A 131 6.78 5.32 -15.20
N ILE A 132 5.58 5.77 -14.82
CA ILE A 132 5.15 5.81 -13.42
C ILE A 132 4.71 4.43 -12.98
N ALA A 133 5.17 4.00 -11.80
CA ALA A 133 4.74 2.75 -11.18
C ALA A 133 3.94 3.01 -9.90
N LEU A 134 3.02 2.09 -9.58
CA LEU A 134 2.35 2.03 -8.28
C LEU A 134 2.84 0.82 -7.51
N GLU A 135 3.18 1.05 -6.25
CA GLU A 135 3.41 0.00 -5.26
C GLU A 135 2.23 0.02 -4.28
N VAL A 136 1.48 -1.08 -4.24
CA VAL A 136 0.26 -1.18 -3.44
C VAL A 136 0.52 -2.09 -2.25
N HIS A 137 0.27 -1.57 -1.05
CA HIS A 137 0.48 -2.27 0.20
C HIS A 137 -0.85 -2.61 0.87
N PRO A 138 -0.95 -3.79 1.50
CA PRO A 138 -2.05 -4.07 2.39
C PRO A 138 -2.04 -3.10 3.57
N LEU A 139 -3.20 -2.70 3.99
CA LEU A 139 -3.36 -1.75 5.09
C LEU A 139 -3.29 -2.49 6.44
N PHE A 140 -2.14 -2.47 7.12
CA PHE A 140 -1.91 -3.17 8.40
C PHE A 140 -1.84 -2.25 9.62
N THR A 141 -1.77 -0.93 9.43
CA THR A 141 -1.59 0.02 10.54
C THR A 141 -2.89 0.73 10.90
N GLU A 142 -3.08 1.10 12.15
CA GLU A 142 -4.15 1.98 12.58
C GLU A 142 -3.67 3.41 12.78
N ASP A 143 -2.35 3.61 12.82
CA ASP A 143 -1.71 4.92 12.98
C ASP A 143 -1.42 5.55 11.61
N TYR A 144 -2.47 5.96 10.90
CA TYR A 144 -2.37 6.64 9.60
C TYR A 144 -1.55 7.92 9.67
N GLU A 145 -1.67 8.67 10.79
CA GLU A 145 -0.92 9.92 10.96
C GLU A 145 0.58 9.68 10.98
N SER A 146 1.04 8.69 11.73
CA SER A 146 2.45 8.33 11.79
C SER A 146 2.97 7.81 10.45
N ASP A 147 2.24 6.91 9.80
CA ASP A 147 2.66 6.32 8.54
C ASP A 147 2.76 7.34 7.40
N LEU A 148 1.78 8.21 7.28
CA LEU A 148 1.78 9.26 6.26
C LEU A 148 2.78 10.37 6.59
N ARG A 149 2.96 10.74 7.85
CA ARG A 149 3.97 11.71 8.29
C ARG A 149 5.39 11.20 8.03
N LEU A 150 5.65 9.91 8.29
CA LEU A 150 6.93 9.25 8.05
C LEU A 150 7.13 8.83 6.58
N GLN A 151 6.15 9.13 5.71
CA GLN A 151 6.19 8.84 4.28
C GLN A 151 6.39 7.34 3.96
N ARG A 152 5.84 6.46 4.80
CA ARG A 152 5.78 5.03 4.49
C ARG A 152 4.90 4.78 3.27
N TYR A 153 3.84 5.59 3.14
CA TYR A 153 2.96 5.65 1.98
C TYR A 153 2.80 7.09 1.51
N ASP A 154 2.63 7.31 0.22
CA ASP A 154 2.25 8.61 -0.33
C ASP A 154 0.81 8.95 0.07
N LEU A 155 -0.10 7.97 -0.01
CA LEU A 155 -1.48 8.10 0.46
C LEU A 155 -2.06 6.74 0.88
N ILE A 156 -3.17 6.83 1.62
CA ILE A 156 -3.98 5.68 2.04
C ILE A 156 -5.36 5.81 1.36
N ILE A 157 -5.95 4.68 0.95
CA ILE A 157 -7.33 4.62 0.49
C ILE A 157 -8.11 3.69 1.41
N ASP A 158 -8.97 4.28 2.25
CA ASP A 158 -9.77 3.57 3.25
C ASP A 158 -10.99 4.42 3.65
N LEU A 159 -11.77 3.93 4.60
CA LEU A 159 -12.79 4.70 5.28
C LEU A 159 -12.19 5.95 5.95
N ALA A 160 -12.95 7.03 5.96
CA ALA A 160 -12.51 8.23 6.66
C ALA A 160 -12.18 7.92 8.14
N PRO A 161 -11.05 8.42 8.67
CA PRO A 161 -10.72 8.28 10.08
C PRO A 161 -11.83 8.88 10.95
N ARG A 162 -12.24 8.16 12.01
CA ARG A 162 -13.20 8.68 12.99
C ARG A 162 -12.52 9.65 13.95
N GLY A 163 -13.21 10.72 14.29
CA GLY A 163 -12.72 11.72 15.24
C GLY A 163 -11.88 12.82 14.60
N ARG A 164 -11.13 13.54 15.44
CA ARG A 164 -10.25 14.64 14.97
C ARG A 164 -8.97 14.08 14.39
N THR A 165 -8.60 14.52 13.20
CA THR A 165 -7.34 14.17 12.54
C THR A 165 -6.76 15.41 11.86
N VAL A 166 -5.44 15.47 11.75
CA VAL A 166 -4.72 16.47 10.95
C VAL A 166 -4.69 16.11 9.48
N LEU A 167 -5.01 14.85 9.14
CA LEU A 167 -4.96 14.34 7.77
C LEU A 167 -6.00 15.02 6.88
N LYS A 168 -5.70 15.09 5.61
CA LYS A 168 -6.64 15.48 4.56
C LYS A 168 -7.37 14.23 4.07
N VAL A 169 -8.67 14.38 3.84
CA VAL A 169 -9.57 13.30 3.46
C VAL A 169 -10.42 13.77 2.28
N GLU A 170 -10.48 12.99 1.21
CA GLU A 170 -11.32 13.27 0.03
C GLU A 170 -12.03 11.99 -0.41
N PRO A 171 -13.37 11.98 -0.53
CA PRO A 171 -14.11 10.80 -0.96
C PRO A 171 -13.84 10.46 -2.42
N VAL A 172 -13.73 9.17 -2.71
CA VAL A 172 -13.46 8.61 -4.05
C VAL A 172 -14.61 7.76 -4.55
N ILE A 173 -15.03 6.78 -3.75
CA ILE A 173 -16.08 5.81 -4.09
C ILE A 173 -16.99 5.66 -2.89
N SER A 174 -18.30 5.63 -3.15
CA SER A 174 -19.30 5.25 -2.14
C SER A 174 -19.73 3.80 -2.39
N GLU A 175 -19.62 2.97 -1.38
CA GLU A 175 -19.95 1.55 -1.40
C GLU A 175 -21.17 1.27 -0.52
N ARG A 176 -21.97 0.27 -0.95
CA ARG A 176 -23.07 -0.27 -0.18
C ARG A 176 -22.73 -1.66 0.29
N LEU A 177 -22.91 -1.95 1.57
CA LEU A 177 -22.83 -3.31 2.06
C LEU A 177 -24.15 -4.05 1.81
N MET A 178 -24.01 -5.31 1.43
CA MET A 178 -25.10 -6.23 1.15
C MET A 178 -24.88 -7.51 1.96
N VAL A 179 -25.96 -8.22 2.24
CA VAL A 179 -25.86 -9.62 2.65
C VAL A 179 -25.57 -10.45 1.42
N VAL A 180 -24.59 -11.34 1.50
CA VAL A 180 -24.26 -12.31 0.45
C VAL A 180 -24.51 -13.74 0.98
N CYS A 181 -25.19 -14.56 0.19
CA CYS A 181 -25.43 -15.97 0.49
C CYS A 181 -25.40 -16.81 -0.78
N ASN A 182 -25.40 -18.13 -0.64
CA ASN A 182 -25.59 -19.04 -1.78
C ASN A 182 -26.91 -18.69 -2.49
N LYS A 183 -26.93 -18.77 -3.83
CA LYS A 183 -28.10 -18.45 -4.63
C LYS A 183 -29.29 -19.34 -4.31
N ASP A 184 -29.02 -20.61 -3.98
CA ASP A 184 -30.01 -21.64 -3.63
C ASP A 184 -30.11 -21.84 -2.10
N HIS A 185 -29.85 -20.78 -1.32
CA HIS A 185 -29.94 -20.87 0.14
C HIS A 185 -31.32 -21.33 0.58
N PRO A 186 -31.42 -22.38 1.43
CA PRO A 186 -32.70 -23.06 1.69
C PRO A 186 -33.72 -22.20 2.49
N ARG A 187 -33.27 -21.24 3.27
CA ARG A 187 -34.11 -20.41 4.16
C ARG A 187 -34.22 -18.97 3.72
N ILE A 188 -33.36 -18.50 2.83
CA ILE A 188 -33.31 -17.11 2.38
C ILE A 188 -33.71 -17.04 0.90
N ALA A 189 -34.81 -16.37 0.60
CA ALA A 189 -35.30 -16.16 -0.78
C ALA A 189 -34.82 -14.81 -1.36
N GLU A 190 -35.72 -13.85 -1.53
CA GLU A 190 -35.46 -12.55 -2.15
C GLU A 190 -35.13 -11.43 -1.13
N SER A 191 -35.32 -11.71 0.16
CA SER A 191 -35.03 -10.79 1.27
C SER A 191 -34.64 -11.56 2.52
N ILE A 192 -34.09 -10.85 3.49
CA ILE A 192 -33.73 -11.37 4.79
C ILE A 192 -34.26 -10.41 5.86
N SER A 193 -34.93 -10.93 6.90
CA SER A 193 -35.34 -10.12 8.04
C SER A 193 -34.19 -9.92 9.02
N GLN A 194 -34.39 -9.01 9.97
CA GLN A 194 -33.42 -8.75 11.02
C GLN A 194 -33.23 -9.97 11.93
N GLU A 195 -34.31 -10.67 12.26
CA GLU A 195 -34.31 -11.91 13.05
C GLU A 195 -33.53 -12.99 12.32
N GLN A 196 -33.86 -13.25 11.04
CA GLN A 196 -33.17 -14.24 10.21
C GLN A 196 -31.67 -13.92 10.11
N PHE A 197 -31.30 -12.63 9.94
CA PHE A 197 -29.90 -12.23 9.84
C PHE A 197 -29.07 -12.63 11.07
N PHE A 198 -29.66 -12.57 12.29
CA PHE A 198 -28.96 -12.98 13.52
C PHE A 198 -29.08 -14.47 13.83
N GLU A 199 -30.08 -15.15 13.29
CA GLU A 199 -30.26 -16.61 13.45
C GLU A 199 -29.31 -17.40 12.55
N GLU A 200 -28.96 -16.85 11.37
CA GLU A 200 -28.06 -17.48 10.43
C GLU A 200 -26.61 -17.51 10.93
N GLU A 201 -25.85 -18.45 10.41
CA GLU A 201 -24.41 -18.57 10.65
C GLU A 201 -23.63 -17.73 9.64
N HIS A 202 -22.60 -17.02 10.11
CA HIS A 202 -21.90 -16.03 9.33
C HIS A 202 -20.46 -16.42 8.99
N VAL A 203 -20.04 -15.98 7.81
CA VAL A 203 -18.64 -15.83 7.43
C VAL A 203 -18.28 -14.33 7.54
N ALA A 204 -17.12 -14.04 8.09
CA ALA A 204 -16.60 -12.69 8.23
C ALA A 204 -15.12 -12.60 7.86
N VAL A 205 -14.63 -11.43 7.56
CA VAL A 205 -13.18 -11.19 7.40
C VAL A 205 -12.52 -11.23 8.78
N SER A 206 -11.30 -11.76 8.84
CA SER A 206 -10.51 -11.80 10.07
C SER A 206 -10.27 -10.37 10.61
N GLN A 207 -10.43 -10.20 11.92
CA GLN A 207 -10.24 -8.91 12.57
C GLN A 207 -8.81 -8.36 12.45
N TRP A 208 -7.82 -9.23 12.17
CA TRP A 208 -6.44 -8.81 11.90
C TRP A 208 -6.32 -7.97 10.62
N GLN A 209 -7.20 -8.19 9.64
CA GLN A 209 -7.19 -7.45 8.38
C GLN A 209 -8.32 -6.43 8.29
N SER A 210 -9.41 -6.59 9.02
CA SER A 210 -10.49 -5.60 9.12
C SER A 210 -10.34 -4.80 10.41
N ARG A 211 -9.37 -3.93 10.48
CA ARG A 211 -9.12 -3.06 11.63
C ARG A 211 -10.29 -2.21 12.03
N LYS A 212 -11.07 -1.83 11.03
CA LYS A 212 -12.40 -1.22 11.22
C LYS A 212 -13.30 -1.99 10.27
N SER A 213 -14.21 -2.79 10.81
CA SER A 213 -15.32 -3.29 10.01
C SER A 213 -15.97 -2.09 9.31
N MET A 214 -16.32 -2.21 8.04
CA MET A 214 -17.16 -1.20 7.36
C MET A 214 -18.47 -0.98 8.13
N LEU A 215 -18.85 -1.98 8.92
CA LEU A 215 -19.89 -1.92 9.93
C LEU A 215 -19.27 -2.11 11.31
N SER A 216 -19.57 -1.23 12.23
CA SER A 216 -19.25 -1.37 13.66
C SER A 216 -20.55 -1.61 14.46
N ALA A 217 -20.39 -1.99 15.72
CA ALA A 217 -21.51 -2.05 16.65
C ALA A 217 -22.22 -0.68 16.84
N GLU A 218 -21.55 0.42 16.46
CA GLU A 218 -22.14 1.76 16.44
C GLU A 218 -23.09 1.98 15.26
N ASP A 219 -22.85 1.27 14.13
CA ASP A 219 -23.68 1.38 12.92
C ASP A 219 -24.88 0.42 12.96
N ILE A 220 -24.70 -0.76 13.56
CA ILE A 220 -25.77 -1.75 13.74
C ILE A 220 -25.74 -2.23 15.18
N VAL A 221 -26.84 -1.99 15.90
CA VAL A 221 -27.04 -2.53 17.24
C VAL A 221 -26.97 -4.07 17.18
N ASP A 222 -26.25 -4.65 18.12
CA ASP A 222 -26.11 -6.10 18.26
C ASP A 222 -25.29 -6.83 17.15
N LEU A 223 -24.54 -6.10 16.32
CA LEU A 223 -23.71 -6.73 15.27
C LEU A 223 -22.77 -7.80 15.82
N ASP A 224 -22.31 -7.65 17.05
CA ASP A 224 -21.44 -8.60 17.74
C ASP A 224 -22.16 -9.90 18.15
N LYS A 225 -23.49 -9.93 18.13
CA LYS A 225 -24.28 -11.14 18.41
C LYS A 225 -24.30 -12.14 17.26
N ARG A 226 -23.76 -11.77 16.09
CA ARG A 226 -23.68 -12.70 14.95
C ARG A 226 -22.87 -13.94 15.30
N LYS A 227 -23.39 -15.09 14.92
CA LYS A 227 -22.71 -16.39 15.07
C LYS A 227 -21.68 -16.56 13.95
N ILE A 228 -20.44 -16.11 14.18
CA ILE A 228 -19.36 -16.23 13.19
C ILE A 228 -18.75 -17.60 13.23
N MET A 229 -18.97 -18.41 12.19
CA MET A 229 -18.46 -19.79 12.07
C MET A 229 -17.12 -19.85 11.35
N TYR A 230 -16.83 -18.89 10.47
CA TYR A 230 -15.57 -18.84 9.72
C TYR A 230 -15.09 -17.39 9.58
N ARG A 231 -13.78 -17.21 9.75
CA ARG A 231 -13.11 -15.93 9.50
C ARG A 231 -12.11 -16.12 8.36
N ALA A 232 -12.40 -15.51 7.23
CA ALA A 232 -11.59 -15.51 6.02
C ALA A 232 -10.41 -14.55 6.16
N ALA A 233 -9.34 -14.78 5.40
CA ALA A 233 -8.20 -13.89 5.32
C ALA A 233 -8.55 -12.54 4.66
N GLY A 234 -9.49 -12.54 3.71
CA GLY A 234 -10.00 -11.34 3.03
C GLY A 234 -11.43 -11.54 2.53
N ALA A 235 -12.00 -10.49 1.94
CA ALA A 235 -13.39 -10.51 1.50
C ALA A 235 -13.65 -11.50 0.36
N LEU A 236 -12.69 -11.64 -0.58
CA LEU A 236 -12.84 -12.56 -1.71
C LEU A 236 -12.85 -14.01 -1.26
N GLU A 237 -12.03 -14.35 -0.25
CA GLU A 237 -11.90 -15.70 0.30
C GLU A 237 -13.17 -16.17 1.06
N MET A 238 -14.11 -15.25 1.30
CA MET A 238 -15.43 -15.62 1.84
C MET A 238 -16.30 -16.32 0.78
N LEU A 239 -16.19 -15.91 -0.50
CA LEU A 239 -17.08 -16.37 -1.58
C LEU A 239 -17.10 -17.90 -1.79
N PRO A 240 -15.96 -18.61 -1.85
CA PRO A 240 -15.95 -20.06 -1.96
C PRO A 240 -16.67 -20.76 -0.82
N VAL A 241 -16.52 -20.25 0.41
CA VAL A 241 -17.14 -20.80 1.60
C VAL A 241 -18.65 -20.58 1.59
N ILE A 242 -19.09 -19.35 1.26
CA ILE A 242 -20.51 -19.00 1.13
C ILE A 242 -21.17 -19.81 0.01
N CYS A 243 -20.50 -19.96 -1.14
CA CYS A 243 -20.99 -20.73 -2.27
C CYS A 243 -21.21 -22.22 -1.92
N GLY A 244 -20.36 -22.79 -1.08
CA GLY A 244 -20.39 -24.19 -0.68
C GLY A 244 -21.12 -24.48 0.63
N SER A 245 -21.83 -23.53 1.21
CA SER A 245 -22.48 -23.68 2.53
C SER A 245 -23.80 -22.91 2.61
N GLU A 246 -24.44 -23.01 3.78
CA GLU A 246 -25.61 -22.19 4.13
C GLU A 246 -25.22 -20.92 4.92
N TYR A 247 -23.92 -20.59 4.97
CA TYR A 247 -23.47 -19.39 5.67
C TYR A 247 -23.77 -18.12 4.86
N ILE A 248 -24.01 -17.04 5.60
CA ILE A 248 -24.15 -15.72 5.02
C ILE A 248 -22.94 -14.85 5.36
N GLY A 249 -22.72 -13.81 4.59
CA GLY A 249 -21.65 -12.84 4.83
C GLY A 249 -22.06 -11.43 4.50
N LEU A 250 -21.18 -10.48 4.83
CA LEU A 250 -21.33 -9.09 4.44
C LEU A 250 -20.23 -8.74 3.44
N MET A 251 -20.64 -8.18 2.31
CA MET A 251 -19.73 -7.81 1.21
C MET A 251 -20.26 -6.56 0.50
N THR A 252 -19.39 -5.80 -0.14
CA THR A 252 -19.84 -4.65 -0.94
C THR A 252 -20.60 -5.11 -2.17
N GLU A 253 -21.58 -4.29 -2.59
CA GLU A 253 -22.40 -4.56 -3.78
C GLU A 253 -21.54 -4.72 -5.04
N SER A 254 -20.52 -3.88 -5.19
CA SER A 254 -19.57 -3.92 -6.30
C SER A 254 -18.83 -5.26 -6.39
N MET A 255 -18.31 -5.76 -5.28
CA MET A 255 -17.64 -7.07 -5.23
C MET A 255 -18.57 -8.22 -5.62
N ILE A 256 -19.79 -8.21 -5.08
CA ILE A 256 -20.76 -9.28 -5.40
C ILE A 256 -21.09 -9.25 -6.90
N LYS A 257 -21.33 -8.07 -7.48
CA LYS A 257 -21.57 -7.93 -8.92
C LYS A 257 -20.39 -8.45 -9.76
N LEU A 258 -19.17 -8.10 -9.37
CA LEU A 258 -17.96 -8.48 -10.11
C LEU A 258 -17.77 -9.99 -10.14
N PHE A 259 -18.08 -10.69 -9.05
CA PHE A 259 -17.84 -12.12 -8.89
C PHE A 259 -19.08 -13.01 -9.00
N SER A 260 -20.28 -12.44 -9.19
CA SER A 260 -21.55 -13.18 -9.30
C SER A 260 -21.62 -14.17 -10.46
N ASN A 261 -20.82 -13.95 -11.51
CA ASN A 261 -20.71 -14.89 -12.64
C ASN A 261 -19.75 -16.06 -12.35
N THR A 262 -18.85 -15.90 -11.37
CA THR A 262 -17.87 -16.94 -11.00
C THR A 262 -18.37 -17.79 -9.84
N TYR A 263 -19.05 -17.17 -8.90
CA TYR A 263 -19.58 -17.82 -7.70
C TYR A 263 -21.10 -17.81 -7.72
N HIS A 264 -21.70 -18.94 -7.34
CA HIS A 264 -23.16 -19.11 -7.29
C HIS A 264 -23.74 -18.43 -6.04
N VAL A 265 -23.66 -17.11 -5.99
CA VAL A 265 -24.11 -16.29 -4.86
C VAL A 265 -25.12 -15.23 -5.30
N LYS A 266 -25.94 -14.77 -4.35
CA LYS A 266 -26.86 -13.63 -4.52
C LYS A 266 -26.59 -12.57 -3.46
N ALA A 267 -26.92 -11.33 -3.82
CA ALA A 267 -26.88 -10.16 -2.93
C ALA A 267 -28.27 -9.79 -2.46
N LEU A 268 -28.42 -9.50 -1.19
CA LEU A 268 -29.66 -9.03 -0.57
C LEU A 268 -29.39 -7.73 0.17
N PRO A 269 -30.34 -6.77 0.19
CA PRO A 269 -30.21 -5.60 1.04
C PRO A 269 -30.02 -5.99 2.49
N LEU A 270 -29.24 -5.18 3.22
CA LEU A 270 -29.15 -5.32 4.66
C LEU A 270 -30.53 -5.05 5.29
N PRO A 271 -30.93 -5.85 6.29
CA PRO A 271 -32.20 -5.64 7.01
C PRO A 271 -32.12 -4.51 8.06
N PHE A 272 -31.21 -3.55 7.84
CA PHE A 272 -30.93 -2.42 8.72
C PHE A 272 -30.90 -1.14 7.90
N ASP A 273 -31.21 -0.02 8.53
CA ASP A 273 -31.07 1.30 7.92
C ASP A 273 -29.62 1.76 8.01
N VAL A 274 -28.80 1.29 7.09
CA VAL A 274 -27.38 1.60 7.00
C VAL A 274 -27.10 2.37 5.73
N THR A 275 -26.41 3.51 5.90
CA THR A 275 -25.98 4.36 4.78
C THR A 275 -24.83 3.74 3.98
N THR A 276 -24.54 4.31 2.81
CA THR A 276 -23.35 3.99 2.05
C THR A 276 -22.07 4.41 2.79
N TYR A 277 -20.98 3.73 2.51
CA TYR A 277 -19.67 4.02 3.07
C TYR A 277 -18.80 4.66 2.00
N ASP A 278 -18.18 5.81 2.35
CA ASP A 278 -17.24 6.47 1.46
C ASP A 278 -15.83 5.98 1.70
N LEU A 279 -15.25 5.35 0.68
CA LEU A 279 -13.82 5.11 0.60
C LEU A 279 -13.15 6.40 0.13
N CYS A 280 -12.18 6.85 0.90
CA CYS A 280 -11.54 8.14 0.78
C CYS A 280 -10.05 8.00 0.48
N THR A 281 -9.49 8.91 -0.29
CA THR A 281 -8.04 9.16 -0.24
C THR A 281 -7.71 9.95 1.01
N ILE A 282 -6.68 9.51 1.72
CA ILE A 282 -6.21 10.08 2.99
C ILE A 282 -4.73 10.38 2.85
N TRP A 283 -4.29 11.61 3.17
CA TRP A 283 -2.89 12.01 3.05
C TRP A 283 -2.48 13.04 4.10
N HIS A 284 -1.17 13.14 4.33
CA HIS A 284 -0.62 14.15 5.24
C HIS A 284 -0.65 15.55 4.57
N PRO A 285 -1.01 16.63 5.30
CA PRO A 285 -1.13 17.99 4.76
C PRO A 285 0.10 18.49 4.02
N SER A 286 1.31 18.05 4.40
CA SER A 286 2.57 18.44 3.74
C SER A 286 2.62 18.09 2.25
N ARG A 287 1.84 17.07 1.82
CA ARG A 287 1.76 16.62 0.42
C ARG A 287 0.67 17.34 -0.40
N THR A 288 -0.14 18.20 0.24
CA THR A 288 -1.32 18.79 -0.40
C THR A 288 -0.97 19.57 -1.67
N ASN A 289 0.13 20.32 -1.65
CA ASN A 289 0.55 21.20 -2.74
C ASN A 289 1.66 20.59 -3.62
N GLU A 290 2.07 19.36 -3.37
CA GLU A 290 3.07 18.68 -4.20
C GLU A 290 2.43 18.26 -5.53
N SER A 291 2.98 18.73 -6.66
CA SER A 291 2.40 18.55 -8.00
C SER A 291 2.20 17.07 -8.37
N ALA A 292 3.18 16.22 -8.07
CA ALA A 292 3.08 14.78 -8.33
C ALA A 292 1.97 14.12 -7.50
N HIS A 293 1.84 14.50 -6.25
CA HIS A 293 0.80 13.98 -5.36
C HIS A 293 -0.60 14.51 -5.75
N GLN A 294 -0.72 15.77 -6.19
CA GLN A 294 -1.96 16.32 -6.74
C GLN A 294 -2.40 15.56 -7.99
N TRP A 295 -1.45 15.27 -8.89
CA TRP A 295 -1.71 14.49 -10.09
C TRP A 295 -2.24 13.08 -9.73
N LEU A 296 -1.58 12.36 -8.82
CA LEU A 296 -2.02 11.03 -8.38
C LEU A 296 -3.45 11.06 -7.83
N ARG A 297 -3.76 12.01 -6.93
CA ARG A 297 -5.14 12.16 -6.39
C ARG A 297 -6.16 12.44 -7.48
N ALA A 298 -5.81 13.27 -8.47
CA ALA A 298 -6.68 13.54 -9.61
C ALA A 298 -6.96 12.27 -10.43
N GLN A 299 -5.93 11.42 -10.65
CA GLN A 299 -6.10 10.15 -11.34
C GLN A 299 -6.98 9.18 -10.54
N ILE A 300 -6.78 9.05 -9.24
CA ILE A 300 -7.61 8.21 -8.37
C ILE A 300 -9.07 8.67 -8.40
N LYS A 301 -9.31 9.97 -8.30
CA LYS A 301 -10.66 10.54 -8.37
C LYS A 301 -11.34 10.29 -9.72
N HIS A 302 -10.58 10.36 -10.81
CA HIS A 302 -11.08 10.06 -12.14
C HIS A 302 -11.45 8.57 -12.28
N ALA A 303 -10.56 7.67 -11.84
CA ALA A 303 -10.82 6.23 -11.84
C ALA A 303 -12.07 5.87 -11.01
N GLY A 304 -12.23 6.48 -9.82
CA GLY A 304 -13.41 6.31 -8.99
C GLY A 304 -14.73 6.75 -9.65
N LYS A 305 -14.70 7.82 -10.46
CA LYS A 305 -15.87 8.26 -11.23
C LYS A 305 -16.23 7.30 -12.37
N ALA A 306 -15.24 6.62 -12.95
CA ALA A 306 -15.46 5.67 -14.04
C ALA A 306 -16.18 4.39 -13.56
N ILE A 307 -16.00 3.99 -12.31
CA ILE A 307 -16.65 2.83 -11.71
C ILE A 307 -18.14 3.08 -11.44
N LYS A 308 -18.53 4.32 -11.15
CA LYS A 308 -19.95 4.68 -10.88
C LYS A 308 -20.85 4.71 -12.12
N LYS A 309 -20.28 4.55 -13.32
CA LYS A 309 -21.03 4.45 -14.57
C LYS A 309 -21.28 3.00 -14.96
#